data_efd253a0169907a031df2b2e8c1c0f64
#
_entry.id   efd253a0169907a031df2b2e8c1c0f64
#
_cell.length_a   1.000
_cell.length_b   1.000
_cell.length_c   1.000
_cell.angle_alpha   90.00
_cell.angle_beta   90.00
_cell.angle_gamma   90.00
#
_symmetry.space_group_name_H-M   'P 1'
#
loop_
_entity.id
_entity.type
_entity.pdbx_description
1 polymer ?
#
loop_
_entity_poly.entity_id
_entity_poly.type
_entity_poly.pdbx_seq_one_letter_code
_entity_poly.pdbx_strand_id
1 'polypeptide(L)'
;MTINNTIIQQEILSQYEISHISTIEPISIGLIHQSFSLSTVHGEQYILQGLHHLLSTDEILADYEAVTSHLHTNRYGGPRLIKTTKQERVAETQGLRWRLSTFVPGVTYTQVEEPKQAYIGGQALAHFHTVMSSIDYQFKSKHLGHNTLAHLQNLVQATEQKEYSSEWSNIAGLGEQVIMALSESLWPENLTQIVVHGDPKISNLRFNETSAIMIDLDTCSRHTRLVDLGDAVRSWCQEQSLNQRPRFSFERWKALVKGYLICAEPLSQVELECLPRAGYLITLELASRFARDYLEDHYFAYDAERYPNRKAHNHARLEAMYSLAQDIKDHFGRMRDYIATLTHT
;
A
#
# COMPACT_ATOMS: atom_id res chain seq x y z
N MET A 1 12.00 18.09 13.25
CA MET A 1 11.82 18.42 14.68
C MET A 1 11.26 17.21 15.38
N THR A 2 11.86 16.77 16.49
CA THR A 2 11.29 15.68 17.28
C THR A 2 10.20 16.28 18.15
N ILE A 3 8.93 15.95 17.88
CA ILE A 3 7.82 16.41 18.71
C ILE A 3 7.84 15.65 20.04
N ASN A 4 7.62 16.35 21.14
CA ASN A 4 7.58 15.75 22.48
C ASN A 4 6.14 15.58 22.99
N ASN A 5 5.96 14.72 23.98
CA ASN A 5 4.64 14.41 24.53
C ASN A 5 3.91 15.64 25.09
N THR A 6 4.62 16.67 25.55
CA THR A 6 4.02 17.92 26.06
C THR A 6 3.32 18.67 24.92
N ILE A 7 3.97 18.83 23.77
CA ILE A 7 3.38 19.47 22.58
C ILE A 7 2.17 18.65 22.09
N ILE A 8 2.31 17.31 22.04
CA ILE A 8 1.19 16.44 21.65
C ILE A 8 -0.02 16.69 22.55
N GLN A 9 0.16 16.70 23.87
CA GLN A 9 -0.95 16.88 24.82
C GLN A 9 -1.53 18.29 24.79
N GLN A 10 -0.68 19.31 24.83
CA GLN A 10 -1.13 20.71 25.05
C GLN A 10 -1.59 21.41 23.78
N GLU A 11 -0.96 21.12 22.64
CA GLU A 11 -1.24 21.84 21.40
C GLU A 11 -2.08 21.03 20.41
N ILE A 12 -1.93 19.70 20.38
CA ILE A 12 -2.63 18.86 19.43
C ILE A 12 -3.90 18.27 20.03
N LEU A 13 -3.75 17.49 21.11
CA LEU A 13 -4.88 16.75 21.69
C LEU A 13 -5.91 17.66 22.39
N SER A 14 -5.51 18.86 22.82
CA SER A 14 -6.45 19.89 23.33
C SER A 14 -7.47 20.36 22.29
N GLN A 15 -7.24 20.08 20.99
CA GLN A 15 -8.17 20.41 19.92
C GLN A 15 -9.23 19.31 19.70
N TYR A 16 -9.16 18.17 20.39
CA TYR A 16 -10.09 17.06 20.27
C TYR A 16 -10.90 16.85 21.55
N GLU A 17 -12.13 16.41 21.40
CA GLU A 17 -12.99 16.00 22.51
C GLU A 17 -12.75 14.51 22.81
N ILE A 18 -11.71 14.23 23.57
CA ILE A 18 -11.33 12.86 23.99
C ILE A 18 -11.03 12.84 25.48
N SER A 19 -11.18 11.67 26.11
CA SER A 19 -10.84 11.45 27.51
C SER A 19 -9.36 11.73 27.79
N HIS A 20 -9.01 11.98 29.05
CA HIS A 20 -7.63 12.24 29.47
C HIS A 20 -6.69 11.08 29.01
N ILE A 21 -5.58 11.44 28.33
CA ILE A 21 -4.61 10.48 27.81
C ILE A 21 -3.68 10.03 28.95
N SER A 22 -3.59 8.72 29.12
CA SER A 22 -2.69 8.06 30.08
C SER A 22 -1.33 7.72 29.48
N THR A 23 -1.28 7.30 28.20
CA THR A 23 -0.03 6.93 27.51
C THR A 23 0.02 7.48 26.09
N ILE A 24 1.24 7.86 25.66
CA ILE A 24 1.57 8.28 24.29
C ILE A 24 2.83 7.51 23.90
N GLU A 25 2.69 6.57 22.96
CA GLU A 25 3.79 5.69 22.51
C GLU A 25 4.05 5.87 21.02
N PRO A 26 5.28 6.12 20.59
CA PRO A 26 5.61 6.22 19.18
C PRO A 26 5.47 4.85 18.50
N ILE A 27 4.92 4.85 17.28
CA ILE A 27 4.85 3.66 16.42
C ILE A 27 6.00 3.76 15.42
N SER A 28 6.95 2.81 15.51
CA SER A 28 8.12 2.74 14.63
C SER A 28 7.85 2.05 13.29
N ILE A 29 6.69 1.40 13.13
CA ILE A 29 6.27 0.74 11.89
C ILE A 29 5.53 1.76 11.04
N GLY A 30 6.09 2.11 9.90
CA GLY A 30 5.56 3.11 8.97
C GLY A 30 6.65 4.10 8.57
N LEU A 31 6.76 4.41 7.26
CA LEU A 31 7.90 5.19 6.74
C LEU A 31 7.51 6.63 6.37
N ILE A 32 6.22 6.97 6.38
CA ILE A 32 5.72 8.23 5.80
C ILE A 32 5.23 9.19 6.90
N HIS A 33 4.37 8.73 7.80
CA HIS A 33 3.80 9.55 8.87
C HIS A 33 4.54 9.36 10.20
N GLN A 34 4.58 10.42 11.00
CA GLN A 34 4.92 10.28 12.42
C GLN A 34 3.69 9.74 13.15
N SER A 35 3.73 8.51 13.64
CA SER A 35 2.56 7.86 14.24
C SER A 35 2.75 7.58 15.71
N PHE A 36 1.69 7.79 16.50
CA PHE A 36 1.64 7.52 17.93
C PHE A 36 0.39 6.73 18.29
N SER A 37 0.55 5.76 19.16
CA SER A 37 -0.54 5.07 19.84
C SER A 37 -0.88 5.84 21.12
N LEU A 38 -2.15 6.12 21.34
CA LEU A 38 -2.66 6.81 22.49
C LEU A 38 -3.59 5.90 23.27
N SER A 39 -3.49 5.90 24.61
CA SER A 39 -4.48 5.24 25.47
C SER A 39 -5.05 6.26 26.46
N THR A 40 -6.36 6.22 26.70
CA THR A 40 -7.02 7.06 27.70
C THR A 40 -7.06 6.36 29.06
N VAL A 41 -7.35 7.11 30.11
CA VAL A 41 -7.59 6.56 31.46
C VAL A 41 -8.78 5.61 31.53
N HIS A 42 -9.69 5.66 30.56
CA HIS A 42 -10.87 4.79 30.45
C HIS A 42 -10.65 3.59 29.51
N GLY A 43 -9.42 3.42 28.97
CA GLY A 43 -9.07 2.28 28.09
C GLY A 43 -9.41 2.48 26.61
N GLU A 44 -9.90 3.64 26.19
CA GLU A 44 -10.06 3.96 24.78
C GLU A 44 -8.68 4.10 24.12
N GLN A 45 -8.58 3.69 22.86
CA GLN A 45 -7.33 3.73 22.11
C GLN A 45 -7.50 4.51 20.79
N TYR A 46 -6.48 5.29 20.46
CA TYR A 46 -6.44 6.11 19.25
C TYR A 46 -5.07 6.03 18.56
N ILE A 47 -5.05 6.39 17.29
CA ILE A 47 -3.84 6.62 16.51
C ILE A 47 -3.78 8.11 16.15
N LEU A 48 -2.70 8.76 16.56
CA LEU A 48 -2.37 10.13 16.16
C LEU A 48 -1.29 10.09 15.10
N GLN A 49 -1.53 10.76 13.97
CA GLN A 49 -0.59 10.81 12.85
C GLN A 49 -0.23 12.24 12.47
N GLY A 50 1.06 12.59 12.57
CA GLY A 50 1.63 13.77 11.94
C GLY A 50 1.83 13.50 10.47
N LEU A 51 1.00 14.11 9.63
CA LEU A 51 0.89 13.78 8.22
C LEU A 51 2.07 14.32 7.41
N HIS A 52 2.59 13.49 6.51
CA HIS A 52 3.58 13.93 5.54
C HIS A 52 2.95 14.93 4.56
N HIS A 53 3.69 15.98 4.17
CA HIS A 53 3.16 17.07 3.35
C HIS A 53 2.52 16.60 2.01
N LEU A 54 3.06 15.55 1.39
CA LEU A 54 2.50 14.98 0.15
C LEU A 54 1.17 14.24 0.36
N LEU A 55 0.86 13.82 1.59
CA LEU A 55 -0.36 13.07 1.94
C LEU A 55 -1.25 13.85 2.93
N SER A 56 -1.14 15.17 2.96
CA SER A 56 -1.90 16.03 3.86
C SER A 56 -2.71 17.11 3.15
N THR A 57 -2.96 16.98 1.83
CA THR A 57 -3.79 17.94 1.09
C THR A 57 -5.26 17.81 1.49
N ASP A 58 -6.05 18.87 1.30
CA ASP A 58 -7.47 18.87 1.66
C ASP A 58 -8.26 17.83 0.88
N GLU A 59 -7.85 17.54 -0.36
CA GLU A 59 -8.42 16.49 -1.20
C GLU A 59 -8.22 15.11 -0.60
N ILE A 60 -6.97 14.75 -0.21
CA ILE A 60 -6.66 13.46 0.43
C ILE A 60 -7.39 13.33 1.77
N LEU A 61 -7.44 14.38 2.57
CA LEU A 61 -8.17 14.39 3.84
C LEU A 61 -9.68 14.22 3.63
N ALA A 62 -10.25 14.79 2.56
CA ALA A 62 -11.65 14.61 2.23
C ALA A 62 -11.94 13.18 1.75
N ASP A 63 -11.05 12.61 0.95
CA ASP A 63 -11.14 11.22 0.48
C ASP A 63 -11.05 10.25 1.66
N TYR A 64 -10.10 10.45 2.58
CA TYR A 64 -9.97 9.65 3.79
C TYR A 64 -11.22 9.72 4.69
N GLU A 65 -11.80 10.91 4.89
CA GLU A 65 -13.05 11.07 5.64
C GLU A 65 -14.19 10.31 4.97
N ALA A 66 -14.35 10.42 3.65
CA ALA A 66 -15.41 9.74 2.90
C ALA A 66 -15.28 8.22 3.02
N VAL A 67 -14.07 7.68 2.84
CA VAL A 67 -13.76 6.24 2.96
C VAL A 67 -14.05 5.74 4.37
N THR A 68 -13.48 6.38 5.40
CA THR A 68 -13.65 5.93 6.80
C THR A 68 -15.09 6.04 7.28
N SER A 69 -15.83 7.07 6.84
CA SER A 69 -17.26 7.24 7.14
C SER A 69 -18.11 6.15 6.50
N HIS A 70 -17.83 5.82 5.22
CA HIS A 70 -18.51 4.75 4.52
C HIS A 70 -18.26 3.38 5.16
N LEU A 71 -17.00 3.07 5.47
CA LEU A 71 -16.62 1.85 6.19
C LEU A 71 -17.31 1.73 7.55
N HIS A 72 -17.37 2.83 8.31
CA HIS A 72 -18.06 2.87 9.60
C HIS A 72 -19.58 2.62 9.47
N THR A 73 -20.23 3.30 8.52
CA THR A 73 -21.67 3.12 8.24
C THR A 73 -22.01 1.66 7.89
N ASN A 74 -21.12 0.99 7.18
CA ASN A 74 -21.25 -0.41 6.77
C ASN A 74 -20.66 -1.41 7.79
N ARG A 75 -20.31 -0.97 8.99
CA ARG A 75 -19.82 -1.82 10.11
C ARG A 75 -18.56 -2.63 9.75
N TYR A 76 -17.68 -2.07 8.92
CA TYR A 76 -16.47 -2.75 8.48
C TYR A 76 -15.46 -2.99 9.62
N GLY A 77 -15.48 -2.17 10.69
CA GLY A 77 -14.54 -2.28 11.82
C GLY A 77 -13.18 -1.59 11.58
N GLY A 78 -13.01 -0.86 10.48
CA GLY A 78 -11.80 -0.09 10.17
C GLY A 78 -11.62 1.17 11.01
N PRO A 79 -10.53 1.94 10.77
CA PRO A 79 -10.28 3.19 11.49
C PRO A 79 -11.38 4.21 11.19
N ARG A 80 -11.74 4.99 12.20
CA ARG A 80 -12.68 6.11 12.08
C ARG A 80 -11.96 7.42 12.35
N LEU A 81 -12.12 8.39 11.46
CA LEU A 81 -11.63 9.75 11.67
C LEU A 81 -12.32 10.39 12.88
N ILE A 82 -11.53 10.95 13.78
CA ILE A 82 -12.01 11.80 14.89
C ILE A 82 -11.77 13.25 14.52
N LYS A 83 -12.84 14.03 14.42
CA LYS A 83 -12.76 15.44 14.09
C LYS A 83 -12.37 16.27 15.34
N THR A 84 -11.76 17.42 15.10
CA THR A 84 -11.51 18.41 16.15
C THR A 84 -12.82 18.96 16.73
N THR A 85 -12.75 19.66 17.84
CA THR A 85 -13.90 20.38 18.45
C THR A 85 -14.52 21.42 17.49
N LYS A 86 -13.74 21.89 16.51
CA LYS A 86 -14.20 22.78 15.43
C LYS A 86 -14.75 22.04 14.21
N GLN A 87 -14.91 20.71 14.27
CA GLN A 87 -15.34 19.85 13.18
C GLN A 87 -14.35 19.79 11.98
N GLU A 88 -13.09 20.13 12.22
CA GLU A 88 -12.01 20.01 11.23
C GLU A 88 -11.47 18.56 11.19
N ARG A 89 -10.93 18.13 10.03
CA ARG A 89 -10.38 16.78 9.81
C ARG A 89 -9.06 16.55 10.52
N VAL A 90 -8.32 17.61 10.79
CA VAL A 90 -6.98 17.61 11.36
C VAL A 90 -6.84 18.75 12.37
N ALA A 91 -5.98 18.55 13.35
CA ALA A 91 -5.43 19.64 14.14
C ALA A 91 -4.20 20.20 13.42
N GLU A 92 -3.97 21.51 13.53
CA GLU A 92 -2.77 22.13 12.96
C GLU A 92 -1.93 22.72 14.11
N THR A 93 -0.64 22.36 14.12
CA THR A 93 0.33 22.96 15.02
C THR A 93 1.74 22.92 14.40
N GLN A 94 2.51 23.98 14.59
CA GLN A 94 3.89 24.12 14.11
C GLN A 94 4.06 23.84 12.60
N GLY A 95 3.04 24.17 11.79
CA GLY A 95 3.04 23.95 10.35
C GLY A 95 2.84 22.49 9.91
N LEU A 96 2.48 21.61 10.85
CA LEU A 96 2.13 20.22 10.58
C LEU A 96 0.64 19.98 10.80
N ARG A 97 0.07 19.08 9.99
CA ARG A 97 -1.31 18.58 10.11
C ARG A 97 -1.33 17.27 10.86
N TRP A 98 -2.21 17.18 11.87
CA TRP A 98 -2.31 16.03 12.76
C TRP A 98 -3.69 15.41 12.68
N ARG A 99 -3.75 14.16 12.27
CA ARG A 99 -4.98 13.38 12.17
C ARG A 99 -5.11 12.44 13.36
N LEU A 100 -6.30 12.42 13.96
CA LEU A 100 -6.66 11.48 15.00
C LEU A 100 -7.66 10.46 14.44
N SER A 101 -7.45 9.19 14.69
CA SER A 101 -8.37 8.12 14.32
C SER A 101 -8.50 7.08 15.44
N THR A 102 -9.59 6.30 15.42
CA THR A 102 -9.73 5.17 16.33
C THR A 102 -8.69 4.11 16.05
N PHE A 103 -8.22 3.44 17.12
CA PHE A 103 -7.34 2.29 17.00
C PHE A 103 -8.12 1.07 16.51
N VAL A 104 -7.54 0.30 15.60
CA VAL A 104 -8.07 -1.00 15.16
C VAL A 104 -7.32 -2.11 15.89
N PRO A 105 -7.99 -2.94 16.72
CA PRO A 105 -7.34 -4.02 17.44
C PRO A 105 -6.76 -5.09 16.51
N GLY A 106 -5.75 -5.82 16.98
CA GLY A 106 -5.14 -6.93 16.25
C GLY A 106 -3.62 -6.82 16.17
N VAL A 107 -2.99 -7.75 15.46
CA VAL A 107 -1.55 -7.84 15.27
C VAL A 107 -1.20 -7.41 13.84
N THR A 108 -0.12 -6.67 13.66
CA THR A 108 0.44 -6.32 12.35
C THR A 108 1.70 -7.13 12.09
N TYR A 109 1.80 -7.70 10.89
CA TYR A 109 3.00 -8.42 10.44
C TYR A 109 3.79 -7.58 9.45
N THR A 110 5.10 -7.73 9.43
CA THR A 110 5.98 -7.10 8.44
C THR A 110 6.23 -7.98 7.23
N GLN A 111 5.98 -9.29 7.38
CA GLN A 111 6.03 -10.29 6.32
C GLN A 111 5.01 -11.40 6.61
N VAL A 112 4.59 -12.11 5.59
CA VAL A 112 3.78 -13.32 5.77
C VAL A 112 4.67 -14.44 6.28
N GLU A 113 4.30 -15.08 7.40
CA GLU A 113 5.02 -16.20 8.00
C GLU A 113 4.46 -17.52 7.50
N GLU A 114 3.13 -17.62 7.39
CA GLU A 114 2.41 -18.82 6.98
C GLU A 114 1.37 -18.53 5.88
N PRO A 115 1.09 -19.47 4.95
CA PRO A 115 0.05 -19.28 3.92
C PRO A 115 -1.34 -18.92 4.45
N LYS A 116 -1.65 -19.31 5.70
CA LYS A 116 -2.91 -18.96 6.37
C LYS A 116 -3.11 -17.43 6.48
N GLN A 117 -2.03 -16.67 6.74
CA GLN A 117 -2.10 -15.21 6.80
C GLN A 117 -2.45 -14.61 5.42
N ALA A 118 -1.85 -15.14 4.34
CA ALA A 118 -2.19 -14.71 3.00
C ALA A 118 -3.64 -15.04 2.63
N TYR A 119 -4.17 -16.18 3.09
CA TYR A 119 -5.58 -16.56 2.91
C TYR A 119 -6.51 -15.58 3.64
N ILE A 120 -6.28 -15.32 4.92
CA ILE A 120 -7.05 -14.35 5.72
C ILE A 120 -6.95 -12.95 5.14
N GLY A 121 -5.76 -12.53 4.70
CA GLY A 121 -5.54 -11.26 4.02
C GLY A 121 -6.36 -11.15 2.72
N GLY A 122 -6.40 -12.22 1.93
CA GLY A 122 -7.22 -12.30 0.71
C GLY A 122 -8.71 -12.11 1.00
N GLN A 123 -9.23 -12.75 2.04
CA GLN A 123 -10.61 -12.56 2.49
C GLN A 123 -10.87 -11.11 2.96
N ALA A 124 -9.93 -10.52 3.71
CA ALA A 124 -10.03 -9.15 4.19
C ALA A 124 -10.04 -8.14 3.03
N LEU A 125 -9.19 -8.34 2.02
CA LEU A 125 -9.15 -7.50 0.83
C LEU A 125 -10.45 -7.62 0.01
N ALA A 126 -10.97 -8.83 -0.17
CA ALA A 126 -12.26 -9.07 -0.82
C ALA A 126 -13.41 -8.37 -0.07
N HIS A 127 -13.46 -8.50 1.26
CA HIS A 127 -14.46 -7.84 2.10
C HIS A 127 -14.36 -6.31 2.00
N PHE A 128 -13.14 -5.75 2.01
CA PHE A 128 -12.92 -4.32 1.79
C PHE A 128 -13.49 -3.88 0.43
N HIS A 129 -13.14 -4.56 -0.66
CA HIS A 129 -13.66 -4.25 -1.99
C HIS A 129 -15.20 -4.34 -2.07
N THR A 130 -15.80 -5.35 -1.45
CA THR A 130 -17.26 -5.52 -1.40
C THR A 130 -17.93 -4.37 -0.66
N VAL A 131 -17.43 -3.99 0.51
CA VAL A 131 -17.97 -2.85 1.26
C VAL A 131 -17.81 -1.56 0.48
N MET A 132 -16.64 -1.34 -0.12
CA MET A 132 -16.36 -0.12 -0.87
C MET A 132 -17.06 -0.04 -2.24
N SER A 133 -17.63 -1.16 -2.75
CA SER A 133 -18.35 -1.16 -4.04
C SER A 133 -19.59 -0.27 -4.03
N SER A 134 -20.21 -0.07 -2.86
CA SER A 134 -21.43 0.73 -2.69
C SER A 134 -21.19 2.20 -2.35
N ILE A 135 -19.92 2.66 -2.29
CA ILE A 135 -19.64 4.06 -1.98
C ILE A 135 -20.05 4.98 -3.15
N ASP A 136 -20.95 5.91 -2.87
CA ASP A 136 -21.29 7.00 -3.78
C ASP A 136 -20.44 8.24 -3.46
N TYR A 137 -19.19 8.22 -3.96
CA TYR A 137 -18.23 9.30 -3.74
C TYR A 137 -17.31 9.47 -4.94
N GLN A 138 -17.05 10.71 -5.32
CA GLN A 138 -16.07 11.08 -6.34
C GLN A 138 -14.76 11.50 -5.66
N PHE A 139 -13.73 10.68 -5.80
CA PHE A 139 -12.40 10.96 -5.25
C PHE A 139 -11.84 12.27 -5.82
N LYS A 140 -11.25 13.07 -4.94
CA LYS A 140 -10.73 14.41 -5.24
C LYS A 140 -9.22 14.42 -5.45
N SER A 141 -8.52 13.55 -4.75
CA SER A 141 -7.07 13.44 -4.86
C SER A 141 -6.65 12.85 -6.21
N LYS A 142 -5.54 13.36 -6.73
CA LYS A 142 -4.95 12.92 -8.01
C LYS A 142 -3.56 12.31 -7.80
N HIS A 143 -3.38 11.57 -6.71
CA HIS A 143 -2.10 10.87 -6.54
C HIS A 143 -1.96 9.75 -7.58
N LEU A 144 -0.73 9.50 -8.00
CA LEU A 144 -0.46 8.54 -9.08
C LEU A 144 -0.81 7.10 -8.68
N GLY A 145 -0.71 6.75 -7.38
CA GLY A 145 -0.97 5.39 -6.90
C GLY A 145 -0.35 4.34 -7.84
N HIS A 146 -1.17 3.43 -8.33
CA HIS A 146 -0.80 2.40 -9.31
C HIS A 146 -1.07 2.84 -10.77
N ASN A 147 -0.67 4.04 -11.14
CA ASN A 147 -0.75 4.47 -12.54
C ASN A 147 0.47 3.98 -13.33
N THR A 148 0.45 2.72 -13.72
CA THR A 148 1.57 2.05 -14.40
C THR A 148 2.04 2.79 -15.66
N LEU A 149 1.09 3.28 -16.48
CA LEU A 149 1.43 4.04 -17.69
C LEU A 149 2.17 5.34 -17.36
N ALA A 150 1.69 6.10 -16.38
CA ALA A 150 2.36 7.33 -15.97
C ALA A 150 3.73 7.06 -15.35
N HIS A 151 3.89 5.99 -14.54
CA HIS A 151 5.19 5.61 -14.00
C HIS A 151 6.18 5.20 -15.09
N LEU A 152 5.73 4.46 -16.11
CA LEU A 152 6.54 4.13 -17.29
C LEU A 152 6.96 5.39 -18.05
N GLN A 153 6.02 6.28 -18.36
CA GLN A 153 6.29 7.53 -19.08
C GLN A 153 7.28 8.42 -18.32
N ASN A 154 7.10 8.54 -17.00
CA ASN A 154 7.99 9.33 -16.14
C ASN A 154 9.42 8.74 -16.11
N LEU A 155 9.57 7.41 -16.08
CA LEU A 155 10.89 6.79 -16.17
C LEU A 155 11.54 7.07 -17.54
N VAL A 156 10.81 6.85 -18.65
CA VAL A 156 11.32 7.14 -20.01
C VAL A 156 11.76 8.60 -20.11
N GLN A 157 10.93 9.53 -19.66
CA GLN A 157 11.25 10.96 -19.66
C GLN A 157 12.54 11.27 -18.85
N ALA A 158 12.71 10.63 -17.69
CA ALA A 158 13.91 10.81 -16.87
C ALA A 158 15.18 10.31 -17.60
N THR A 159 15.10 9.21 -18.37
CA THR A 159 16.26 8.68 -19.12
C THR A 159 16.72 9.59 -20.25
N GLU A 160 15.84 10.43 -20.76
CA GLU A 160 16.14 11.38 -21.85
C GLU A 160 16.82 12.67 -21.37
N GLN A 161 16.86 12.93 -20.07
CA GLN A 161 17.47 14.13 -19.51
C GLN A 161 18.98 14.00 -19.48
N LYS A 162 19.68 14.97 -20.08
CA LYS A 162 21.14 14.98 -20.19
C LYS A 162 21.84 14.95 -18.83
N GLU A 163 21.23 15.55 -17.81
CA GLU A 163 21.79 15.60 -16.45
C GLU A 163 21.89 14.22 -15.80
N TYR A 164 21.07 13.25 -16.22
CA TYR A 164 21.06 11.89 -15.69
C TYR A 164 21.83 10.88 -16.58
N SER A 165 22.49 11.31 -17.63
CA SER A 165 23.13 10.40 -18.61
C SER A 165 24.21 9.50 -17.99
N SER A 166 24.96 10.00 -17.00
CA SER A 166 25.98 9.23 -16.29
C SER A 166 25.34 8.19 -15.36
N GLU A 167 24.34 8.59 -14.58
CA GLU A 167 23.59 7.71 -13.67
C GLU A 167 22.84 6.65 -14.46
N TRP A 168 22.19 7.04 -15.56
CA TRP A 168 21.47 6.10 -16.41
C TRP A 168 22.40 5.01 -16.95
N SER A 169 23.61 5.33 -17.41
CA SER A 169 24.54 4.33 -17.92
C SER A 169 24.87 3.22 -16.90
N ASN A 170 24.77 3.51 -15.60
CA ASN A 170 25.02 2.52 -14.54
C ASN A 170 23.87 1.50 -14.37
N ILE A 171 22.65 1.85 -14.75
CA ILE A 171 21.46 0.99 -14.60
C ILE A 171 20.75 0.69 -15.93
N ALA A 172 21.27 1.18 -17.06
CA ALA A 172 20.61 1.12 -18.37
C ALA A 172 20.19 -0.31 -18.75
N GLY A 173 21.09 -1.29 -18.62
CA GLY A 173 20.79 -2.66 -18.98
C GLY A 173 19.58 -3.25 -18.24
N LEU A 174 19.40 -2.90 -16.97
CA LEU A 174 18.25 -3.34 -16.17
C LEU A 174 17.04 -2.43 -16.37
N GLY A 175 17.26 -1.12 -16.45
CA GLY A 175 16.22 -0.13 -16.67
C GLY A 175 15.49 -0.33 -18.01
N GLU A 176 16.22 -0.62 -19.10
CA GLU A 176 15.65 -0.94 -20.41
C GLU A 176 14.79 -2.20 -20.38
N GLN A 177 15.23 -3.25 -19.65
CA GLN A 177 14.44 -4.45 -19.46
C GLN A 177 13.13 -4.17 -18.72
N VAL A 178 13.15 -3.30 -17.69
CA VAL A 178 11.94 -2.87 -16.97
C VAL A 178 11.01 -2.08 -17.89
N ILE A 179 11.53 -1.11 -18.65
CA ILE A 179 10.74 -0.31 -19.61
C ILE A 179 10.06 -1.22 -20.63
N MET A 180 10.81 -2.14 -21.26
CA MET A 180 10.29 -3.07 -22.24
C MET A 180 9.20 -3.98 -21.64
N ALA A 181 9.49 -4.59 -20.49
CA ALA A 181 8.55 -5.49 -19.81
C ALA A 181 7.25 -4.80 -19.39
N LEU A 182 7.32 -3.54 -18.90
CA LEU A 182 6.13 -2.74 -18.58
C LEU A 182 5.33 -2.37 -19.83
N SER A 183 6.00 -1.95 -20.90
CA SER A 183 5.34 -1.56 -22.17
C SER A 183 4.50 -2.71 -22.76
N GLU A 184 4.98 -3.94 -22.62
CA GLU A 184 4.31 -5.15 -23.11
C GLU A 184 3.19 -5.66 -22.17
N SER A 185 3.11 -5.13 -20.94
CA SER A 185 2.29 -5.74 -19.88
C SER A 185 1.17 -4.84 -19.35
N LEU A 186 0.91 -3.68 -19.96
CA LEU A 186 -0.13 -2.74 -19.51
C LEU A 186 -1.52 -3.40 -19.38
N TRP A 187 -2.33 -2.87 -18.47
CA TRP A 187 -3.70 -3.35 -18.28
C TRP A 187 -4.57 -3.12 -19.53
N PRO A 188 -5.50 -4.04 -19.83
CA PRO A 188 -6.57 -3.77 -20.78
C PRO A 188 -7.44 -2.59 -20.33
N GLU A 189 -7.93 -1.79 -21.28
CA GLU A 189 -8.74 -0.60 -20.97
C GLU A 189 -10.13 -0.94 -20.38
N ASN A 190 -10.66 -2.13 -20.65
CA ASN A 190 -12.01 -2.55 -20.29
C ASN A 190 -12.12 -3.27 -18.94
N LEU A 191 -11.14 -3.11 -18.04
CA LEU A 191 -11.21 -3.68 -16.69
C LEU A 191 -12.22 -2.91 -15.82
N THR A 192 -12.94 -3.66 -14.99
CA THR A 192 -13.89 -3.10 -14.03
C THR A 192 -13.18 -2.18 -13.05
N GLN A 193 -13.74 -0.98 -12.87
CA GLN A 193 -13.25 0.02 -11.92
C GLN A 193 -14.04 -0.08 -10.62
N ILE A 194 -13.34 -0.33 -9.52
CA ILE A 194 -13.88 -0.34 -8.15
C ILE A 194 -13.10 0.63 -7.28
N VAL A 195 -13.49 0.82 -6.04
CA VAL A 195 -12.62 1.49 -5.07
C VAL A 195 -11.62 0.48 -4.51
N VAL A 196 -10.35 0.75 -4.73
CA VAL A 196 -9.21 -0.05 -4.26
C VAL A 196 -8.57 0.60 -3.04
N HIS A 197 -7.80 -0.19 -2.28
CA HIS A 197 -7.01 0.30 -1.15
C HIS A 197 -5.79 1.10 -1.63
N GLY A 198 -5.11 0.63 -2.67
CA GLY A 198 -3.96 1.28 -3.31
C GLY A 198 -2.61 1.05 -2.64
N ASP A 199 -2.54 0.44 -1.45
CA ASP A 199 -1.30 -0.02 -0.79
C ASP A 199 -1.62 -1.16 0.20
N PRO A 200 -2.15 -2.31 -0.28
CA PRO A 200 -2.54 -3.43 0.59
C PRO A 200 -1.35 -4.27 1.03
N LYS A 201 -0.23 -3.64 1.41
CA LYS A 201 0.92 -4.37 1.97
C LYS A 201 0.54 -5.06 3.28
N ILE A 202 1.24 -6.14 3.63
CA ILE A 202 0.89 -6.95 4.81
C ILE A 202 0.86 -6.13 6.12
N SER A 203 1.69 -5.10 6.24
CA SER A 203 1.72 -4.22 7.41
C SER A 203 0.52 -3.26 7.49
N ASN A 204 -0.31 -3.18 6.45
CA ASN A 204 -1.56 -2.40 6.42
C ASN A 204 -2.78 -3.26 6.74
N LEU A 205 -2.57 -4.44 7.35
CA LEU A 205 -3.63 -5.28 7.91
C LEU A 205 -3.47 -5.44 9.42
N ARG A 206 -4.60 -5.44 10.12
CA ARG A 206 -4.72 -5.78 11.54
C ARG A 206 -5.36 -7.15 11.63
N PHE A 207 -4.57 -8.15 11.99
CA PHE A 207 -4.98 -9.54 12.09
C PHE A 207 -5.51 -9.86 13.49
N ASN A 208 -6.57 -10.64 13.55
CA ASN A 208 -6.90 -11.48 14.69
C ASN A 208 -6.74 -12.97 14.28
N GLU A 209 -7.22 -13.90 15.10
CA GLU A 209 -7.05 -15.35 14.86
C GLU A 209 -7.67 -15.85 13.54
N THR A 210 -8.76 -15.24 13.09
CA THR A 210 -9.59 -15.75 11.99
C THR A 210 -9.91 -14.71 10.90
N SER A 211 -9.61 -13.44 11.13
CA SER A 211 -9.90 -12.36 10.18
C SER A 211 -8.83 -11.27 10.21
N ALA A 212 -8.91 -10.35 9.27
CA ALA A 212 -8.09 -9.13 9.28
C ALA A 212 -8.89 -7.93 8.79
N ILE A 213 -8.43 -6.75 9.15
CA ILE A 213 -9.01 -5.44 8.77
C ILE A 213 -7.94 -4.62 8.07
N MET A 214 -8.30 -4.02 6.92
CA MET A 214 -7.44 -3.07 6.22
C MET A 214 -7.36 -1.75 6.98
N ILE A 215 -6.15 -1.19 7.08
CA ILE A 215 -5.84 0.13 7.68
C ILE A 215 -4.96 0.91 6.72
N ASP A 216 -4.66 2.18 7.02
CA ASP A 216 -3.82 3.07 6.18
C ASP A 216 -4.49 3.39 4.84
N LEU A 217 -5.64 4.07 4.91
CA LEU A 217 -6.59 4.26 3.82
C LEU A 217 -6.32 5.52 2.96
N ASP A 218 -5.13 6.12 3.07
CA ASP A 218 -4.78 7.38 2.38
C ASP A 218 -4.62 7.24 0.86
N THR A 219 -4.47 6.02 0.38
CA THR A 219 -4.22 5.70 -1.03
C THR A 219 -5.45 5.17 -1.77
N CYS A 220 -6.61 5.14 -1.08
CA CYS A 220 -7.84 4.67 -1.69
C CYS A 220 -8.23 5.52 -2.92
N SER A 221 -8.58 4.85 -4.00
CA SER A 221 -8.93 5.49 -5.27
C SER A 221 -9.78 4.56 -6.14
N ARG A 222 -10.29 5.05 -7.28
CA ARG A 222 -10.96 4.18 -8.27
C ARG A 222 -9.92 3.58 -9.21
N HIS A 223 -9.87 2.25 -9.24
CA HIS A 223 -9.00 1.48 -10.13
C HIS A 223 -9.53 0.04 -10.32
N THR A 224 -8.89 -0.76 -11.15
CA THR A 224 -9.19 -2.20 -11.19
C THR A 224 -8.69 -2.89 -9.92
N ARG A 225 -9.46 -3.87 -9.42
CA ARG A 225 -9.06 -4.70 -8.26
C ARG A 225 -7.72 -5.42 -8.44
N LEU A 226 -7.28 -5.57 -9.69
CA LEU A 226 -6.02 -6.24 -10.01
C LEU A 226 -4.79 -5.48 -9.53
N VAL A 227 -4.87 -4.16 -9.31
CA VAL A 227 -3.74 -3.43 -8.72
C VAL A 227 -3.53 -3.81 -7.26
N ASP A 228 -4.60 -3.91 -6.47
CA ASP A 228 -4.51 -4.36 -5.09
C ASP A 228 -4.08 -5.82 -4.99
N LEU A 229 -4.65 -6.70 -5.83
CA LEU A 229 -4.22 -8.09 -5.88
C LEU A 229 -2.76 -8.22 -6.29
N GLY A 230 -2.31 -7.40 -7.24
CA GLY A 230 -0.91 -7.34 -7.67
C GLY A 230 0.03 -6.87 -6.56
N ASP A 231 -0.37 -5.84 -5.83
CA ASP A 231 0.44 -5.32 -4.71
C ASP A 231 0.44 -6.28 -3.52
N ALA A 232 -0.68 -6.94 -3.24
CA ALA A 232 -0.73 -8.03 -2.28
C ALA A 232 0.21 -9.17 -2.68
N VAL A 233 0.23 -9.61 -3.95
CA VAL A 233 1.17 -10.63 -4.43
C VAL A 233 2.61 -10.19 -4.21
N ARG A 234 2.97 -8.97 -4.60
CA ARG A 234 4.29 -8.40 -4.39
C ARG A 234 4.69 -8.39 -2.91
N SER A 235 3.77 -8.01 -2.03
CA SER A 235 4.06 -7.85 -0.59
C SER A 235 3.96 -9.17 0.19
N TRP A 236 2.95 -10.01 -0.09
CA TRP A 236 2.63 -11.17 0.76
C TRP A 236 3.20 -12.48 0.24
N CYS A 237 3.46 -12.55 -1.08
CA CYS A 237 3.88 -13.80 -1.72
C CYS A 237 5.37 -13.86 -1.98
N GLN A 238 6.18 -13.07 -1.25
CA GLN A 238 7.63 -13.16 -1.30
C GLN A 238 8.20 -13.90 -0.09
N GLU A 239 9.25 -14.67 -0.34
CA GLU A 239 10.08 -15.32 0.67
C GLU A 239 11.51 -14.81 0.54
N GLN A 240 12.21 -14.67 1.67
CA GLN A 240 13.64 -14.39 1.63
C GLN A 240 14.40 -15.65 1.23
N SER A 241 15.22 -15.56 0.19
CA SER A 241 16.16 -16.65 -0.15
C SER A 241 17.42 -16.59 0.73
N LEU A 242 18.18 -17.68 0.76
CA LEU A 242 19.48 -17.74 1.42
C LEU A 242 20.46 -16.62 0.97
N ASN A 243 20.28 -16.09 -0.23
CA ASN A 243 21.06 -14.99 -0.81
C ASN A 243 20.42 -13.61 -0.58
N GLN A 244 19.47 -13.47 0.33
CA GLN A 244 18.72 -12.24 0.63
C GLN A 244 17.93 -11.61 -0.55
N ARG A 245 17.83 -12.33 -1.69
CA ARG A 245 16.97 -11.91 -2.80
C ARG A 245 15.55 -12.42 -2.58
N PRO A 246 14.50 -11.57 -2.78
CA PRO A 246 13.12 -12.04 -2.65
C PRO A 246 12.83 -13.10 -3.71
N ARG A 247 12.14 -14.17 -3.31
CA ARG A 247 11.62 -15.21 -4.20
C ARG A 247 10.11 -15.29 -4.11
N PHE A 248 9.47 -15.65 -5.19
CA PHE A 248 8.03 -15.82 -5.22
C PHE A 248 7.60 -17.14 -4.56
N SER A 249 6.60 -17.06 -3.67
CA SER A 249 5.98 -18.21 -3.01
C SER A 249 4.64 -18.55 -3.65
N PHE A 250 4.62 -19.60 -4.45
CA PHE A 250 3.39 -20.07 -5.09
C PHE A 250 2.33 -20.53 -4.08
N GLU A 251 2.74 -21.09 -2.94
CA GLU A 251 1.82 -21.53 -1.88
C GLU A 251 1.10 -20.35 -1.22
N ARG A 252 1.83 -19.24 -0.94
CA ARG A 252 1.21 -18.01 -0.42
C ARG A 252 0.29 -17.38 -1.46
N TRP A 253 0.67 -17.40 -2.72
CA TRP A 253 -0.16 -16.91 -3.82
C TRP A 253 -1.46 -17.72 -3.95
N LYS A 254 -1.41 -19.06 -3.89
CA LYS A 254 -2.62 -19.91 -3.89
C LYS A 254 -3.54 -19.56 -2.72
N ALA A 255 -2.98 -19.38 -1.54
CA ALA A 255 -3.73 -19.04 -0.34
C ALA A 255 -4.42 -17.67 -0.48
N LEU A 256 -3.68 -16.64 -0.92
CA LEU A 256 -4.20 -15.30 -1.21
C LEU A 256 -5.37 -15.37 -2.20
N VAL A 257 -5.16 -15.97 -3.38
CA VAL A 257 -6.17 -16.00 -4.44
C VAL A 257 -7.40 -16.79 -4.01
N LYS A 258 -7.23 -17.93 -3.34
CA LYS A 258 -8.34 -18.70 -2.80
C LYS A 258 -9.13 -17.90 -1.76
N GLY A 259 -8.43 -17.24 -0.82
CA GLY A 259 -9.07 -16.41 0.19
C GLY A 259 -9.85 -15.24 -0.43
N TYR A 260 -9.29 -14.62 -1.46
CA TYR A 260 -9.96 -13.53 -2.16
C TYR A 260 -11.19 -14.01 -2.94
N LEU A 261 -11.05 -15.00 -3.81
CA LEU A 261 -12.12 -15.45 -4.71
C LEU A 261 -13.32 -16.04 -3.98
N ILE A 262 -13.16 -16.62 -2.79
CA ILE A 262 -14.28 -17.18 -2.02
C ILE A 262 -15.18 -16.09 -1.40
N CYS A 263 -14.68 -14.86 -1.24
CA CYS A 263 -15.39 -13.76 -0.59
C CYS A 263 -15.70 -12.59 -1.53
N ALA A 264 -15.03 -12.51 -2.66
CA ALA A 264 -15.18 -11.40 -3.62
C ALA A 264 -16.41 -11.61 -4.52
N GLU A 265 -16.98 -10.48 -4.99
CA GLU A 265 -17.83 -10.51 -6.17
C GLU A 265 -17.10 -11.19 -7.34
N PRO A 266 -17.79 -11.99 -8.17
CA PRO A 266 -17.16 -12.71 -9.27
C PRO A 266 -16.30 -11.83 -10.15
N LEU A 267 -15.11 -12.30 -10.49
CA LEU A 267 -14.23 -11.65 -11.45
C LEU A 267 -14.75 -11.92 -12.87
N SER A 268 -14.67 -10.90 -13.72
CA SER A 268 -14.92 -11.08 -15.15
C SER A 268 -13.86 -12.00 -15.77
N GLN A 269 -14.18 -12.57 -16.94
CA GLN A 269 -13.24 -13.44 -17.67
C GLN A 269 -11.90 -12.72 -17.94
N VAL A 270 -11.94 -11.45 -18.33
CA VAL A 270 -10.73 -10.63 -18.56
C VAL A 270 -9.92 -10.43 -17.28
N GLU A 271 -10.57 -10.22 -16.13
CA GLU A 271 -9.88 -10.10 -14.84
C GLU A 271 -9.23 -11.44 -14.45
N LEU A 272 -9.90 -12.57 -14.64
CA LEU A 272 -9.33 -13.91 -14.39
C LEU A 272 -8.11 -14.19 -15.28
N GLU A 273 -8.15 -13.81 -16.54
CA GLU A 273 -7.01 -13.93 -17.47
C GLU A 273 -5.83 -13.03 -17.09
N CYS A 274 -6.11 -11.86 -16.52
CA CYS A 274 -5.10 -10.91 -16.06
C CYS A 274 -4.53 -11.25 -14.67
N LEU A 275 -5.26 -11.98 -13.83
CA LEU A 275 -4.90 -12.25 -12.45
C LEU A 275 -3.51 -12.89 -12.27
N PRO A 276 -3.05 -13.86 -13.08
CA PRO A 276 -1.71 -14.42 -12.98
C PRO A 276 -0.59 -13.39 -13.12
N ARG A 277 -0.80 -12.36 -13.96
CA ARG A 277 0.20 -11.33 -14.22
C ARG A 277 0.10 -10.10 -13.32
N ALA A 278 -0.90 -10.03 -12.43
CA ALA A 278 -1.11 -8.86 -11.58
C ALA A 278 0.12 -8.54 -10.71
N GLY A 279 0.65 -9.54 -10.00
CA GLY A 279 1.86 -9.38 -9.20
C GLY A 279 3.09 -8.99 -10.01
N TYR A 280 3.25 -9.56 -11.20
CA TYR A 280 4.34 -9.23 -12.12
C TYR A 280 4.31 -7.74 -12.51
N LEU A 281 3.14 -7.27 -12.97
CA LEU A 281 3.00 -5.89 -13.42
C LEU A 281 3.27 -4.87 -12.30
N ILE A 282 2.67 -5.07 -11.12
CA ILE A 282 2.84 -4.15 -9.99
C ILE A 282 4.29 -4.21 -9.44
N THR A 283 4.94 -5.37 -9.49
CA THR A 283 6.35 -5.49 -9.10
C THR A 283 7.26 -4.74 -10.08
N LEU A 284 7.01 -4.82 -11.39
CA LEU A 284 7.72 -4.04 -12.41
C LEU A 284 7.44 -2.53 -12.28
N GLU A 285 6.21 -2.15 -11.97
CA GLU A 285 5.86 -0.75 -11.71
C GLU A 285 6.70 -0.19 -10.56
N LEU A 286 6.84 -0.94 -9.45
CA LEU A 286 7.70 -0.51 -8.35
C LEU A 286 9.18 -0.49 -8.75
N ALA A 287 9.65 -1.45 -9.57
CA ALA A 287 11.00 -1.44 -10.12
C ALA A 287 11.26 -0.17 -10.95
N SER A 288 10.30 0.24 -11.79
CA SER A 288 10.41 1.48 -12.58
C SER A 288 10.51 2.74 -11.72
N ARG A 289 9.80 2.77 -10.58
CA ARG A 289 9.86 3.87 -9.61
C ARG A 289 11.22 3.93 -8.92
N PHE A 290 11.82 2.78 -8.58
CA PHE A 290 13.18 2.74 -8.03
C PHE A 290 14.23 3.16 -9.06
N ALA A 291 14.09 2.74 -10.33
CA ALA A 291 14.96 3.19 -11.42
C ALA A 291 14.89 4.71 -11.61
N ARG A 292 13.68 5.28 -11.60
CA ARG A 292 13.48 6.72 -11.70
C ARG A 292 14.10 7.46 -10.50
N ASP A 293 13.85 7.00 -9.27
CA ASP A 293 14.40 7.67 -8.07
C ASP A 293 15.92 7.44 -7.90
N TYR A 294 16.48 6.43 -8.57
CA TYR A 294 17.94 6.33 -8.71
C TYR A 294 18.52 7.52 -9.50
N LEU A 295 17.78 8.03 -10.49
CA LEU A 295 18.18 9.19 -11.29
C LEU A 295 17.90 10.50 -10.52
N GLU A 296 16.67 10.67 -10.04
CA GLU A 296 16.19 11.93 -9.44
C GLU A 296 16.58 12.13 -7.97
N ASP A 297 16.87 11.07 -7.23
CA ASP A 297 17.42 11.03 -5.86
C ASP A 297 16.67 11.85 -4.81
N HIS A 298 15.32 11.79 -4.78
CA HIS A 298 14.56 12.62 -3.85
C HIS A 298 13.34 11.97 -3.16
N TYR A 299 12.84 10.81 -3.66
CA TYR A 299 11.53 10.30 -3.24
C TYR A 299 11.62 9.25 -2.12
N PHE A 300 12.32 8.12 -2.35
CA PHE A 300 12.35 7.05 -1.37
C PHE A 300 13.35 7.31 -0.24
N ALA A 301 12.93 7.06 1.02
CA ALA A 301 13.89 6.95 2.12
C ALA A 301 14.86 5.78 1.89
N TYR A 302 16.07 5.85 2.46
CA TYR A 302 17.04 4.75 2.39
C TYR A 302 17.51 4.34 3.78
N ASP A 303 17.94 3.10 3.88
CA ASP A 303 18.51 2.51 5.10
C ASP A 303 20.01 2.90 5.18
N ALA A 304 20.32 3.88 6.02
CA ALA A 304 21.68 4.40 6.18
C ALA A 304 22.61 3.44 6.95
N GLU A 305 22.08 2.43 7.63
CA GLU A 305 22.89 1.39 8.29
C GLU A 305 23.44 0.38 7.28
N ARG A 306 22.69 0.14 6.18
CA ARG A 306 23.00 -0.89 5.18
C ARG A 306 23.54 -0.35 3.87
N TYR A 307 23.24 0.91 3.53
CA TYR A 307 23.60 1.50 2.25
C TYR A 307 24.24 2.87 2.42
N PRO A 308 25.27 3.19 1.62
CA PRO A 308 25.99 4.46 1.74
C PRO A 308 25.16 5.69 1.34
N ASN A 309 24.14 5.51 0.50
CA ASN A 309 23.27 6.57 0.02
C ASN A 309 21.97 5.99 -0.58
N ARG A 310 21.01 6.88 -0.94
CA ARG A 310 19.73 6.52 -1.54
C ARG A 310 19.88 5.82 -2.90
N LYS A 311 20.79 6.28 -3.75
CA LYS A 311 21.05 5.67 -5.08
C LYS A 311 21.47 4.20 -4.94
N ALA A 312 22.43 3.91 -4.05
CA ALA A 312 22.85 2.53 -3.79
C ALA A 312 21.70 1.64 -3.30
N HIS A 313 20.83 2.16 -2.42
CA HIS A 313 19.68 1.42 -1.96
C HIS A 313 18.62 1.24 -3.07
N ASN A 314 18.35 2.27 -3.87
CA ASN A 314 17.42 2.18 -5.00
C ASN A 314 17.90 1.22 -6.09
N HIS A 315 19.22 1.15 -6.34
CA HIS A 315 19.79 0.15 -7.25
C HIS A 315 19.52 -1.27 -6.74
N ALA A 316 19.79 -1.55 -5.48
CA ALA A 316 19.53 -2.86 -4.87
C ALA A 316 18.03 -3.21 -4.90
N ARG A 317 17.14 -2.23 -4.66
CA ARG A 317 15.69 -2.40 -4.75
C ARG A 317 15.23 -2.68 -6.18
N LEU A 318 15.78 -1.98 -7.16
CA LEU A 318 15.50 -2.19 -8.59
C LEU A 318 15.85 -3.64 -8.98
N GLU A 319 17.07 -4.10 -8.64
CA GLU A 319 17.49 -5.49 -8.88
C GLU A 319 16.57 -6.52 -8.20
N ALA A 320 16.22 -6.27 -6.94
CA ALA A 320 15.36 -7.15 -6.17
C ALA A 320 13.96 -7.26 -6.77
N MET A 321 13.34 -6.13 -7.15
CA MET A 321 12.00 -6.12 -7.73
C MET A 321 11.99 -6.72 -9.13
N TYR A 322 12.98 -6.45 -9.96
CA TYR A 322 13.07 -7.08 -11.27
C TYR A 322 13.25 -8.59 -11.18
N SER A 323 14.13 -9.06 -10.28
CA SER A 323 14.32 -10.49 -10.02
C SER A 323 13.02 -11.17 -9.53
N LEU A 324 12.29 -10.53 -8.60
CA LEU A 324 11.01 -11.03 -8.12
C LEU A 324 9.96 -11.07 -9.26
N ALA A 325 9.92 -10.05 -10.10
CA ALA A 325 9.01 -10.02 -11.24
C ALA A 325 9.27 -11.19 -12.19
N GLN A 326 10.54 -11.49 -12.51
CA GLN A 326 10.87 -12.64 -13.37
C GLN A 326 10.46 -13.97 -12.71
N ASP A 327 10.71 -14.14 -11.41
CA ASP A 327 10.29 -15.35 -10.70
C ASP A 327 8.74 -15.50 -10.69
N ILE A 328 7.98 -14.42 -10.54
CA ILE A 328 6.51 -14.44 -10.70
C ILE A 328 6.13 -14.88 -12.12
N LYS A 329 6.78 -14.33 -13.15
CA LYS A 329 6.51 -14.64 -14.56
C LYS A 329 6.71 -16.13 -14.87
N ASP A 330 7.73 -16.75 -14.30
CA ASP A 330 8.02 -18.17 -14.48
C ASP A 330 6.90 -19.09 -13.96
N HIS A 331 6.04 -18.55 -13.07
CA HIS A 331 4.92 -19.29 -12.50
C HIS A 331 3.57 -19.07 -13.21
N PHE A 332 3.48 -18.28 -14.27
CA PHE A 332 2.21 -17.95 -14.95
C PHE A 332 1.40 -19.16 -15.40
N GLY A 333 2.07 -20.19 -15.92
CA GLY A 333 1.42 -21.44 -16.32
C GLY A 333 0.69 -22.08 -15.14
N ARG A 334 1.43 -22.34 -14.05
CA ARG A 334 0.88 -22.94 -12.82
C ARG A 334 -0.25 -22.10 -12.19
N MET A 335 -0.15 -20.77 -12.29
CA MET A 335 -1.19 -19.86 -11.78
C MET A 335 -2.48 -20.00 -12.60
N ARG A 336 -2.40 -20.03 -13.93
CA ARG A 336 -3.57 -20.24 -14.80
C ARG A 336 -4.25 -21.57 -14.51
N ASP A 337 -3.45 -22.64 -14.40
CA ASP A 337 -3.96 -23.98 -14.12
C ASP A 337 -4.72 -24.00 -12.77
N TYR A 338 -4.15 -23.36 -11.74
CA TYR A 338 -4.79 -23.28 -10.43
C TYR A 338 -6.09 -22.46 -10.44
N ILE A 339 -6.12 -21.29 -11.12
CA ILE A 339 -7.37 -20.50 -11.27
C ILE A 339 -8.44 -21.34 -11.95
N ALA A 340 -8.11 -22.08 -13.02
CA ALA A 340 -9.07 -22.96 -13.69
C ALA A 340 -9.70 -23.98 -12.74
N THR A 341 -8.94 -24.52 -11.77
CA THR A 341 -9.50 -25.44 -10.75
C THR A 341 -10.49 -24.76 -9.78
N LEU A 342 -10.40 -23.44 -9.58
CA LEU A 342 -11.28 -22.70 -8.67
C LEU A 342 -12.55 -22.18 -9.36
N THR A 343 -12.54 -22.02 -10.67
CA THR A 343 -13.64 -21.42 -11.45
C THR A 343 -14.54 -22.44 -12.15
N HIS A 344 -14.16 -23.72 -12.17
CA HIS A 344 -14.94 -24.83 -12.73
C HIS A 344 -15.73 -25.61 -11.67
N THR A 345 -15.69 -25.19 -10.40
CA THR A 345 -16.51 -25.72 -9.28
C THR A 345 -17.66 -24.77 -8.96
#